data_d5603e0d7ed8bc54b068de62bf3478e8
#
_entry.id   d5603e0d7ed8bc54b068de62bf3478e8
#
_cell.length_a   1.000
_cell.length_b   1.000
_cell.length_c   1.000
_cell.angle_alpha   90.00
_cell.angle_beta   90.00
_cell.angle_gamma   90.00
#
_symmetry.space_group_name_H-M   'P 1'
#
loop_
_entity.id
_entity.type
_entity.pdbx_description
1 polymer ?
#
loop_
_entity_poly.entity_id
_entity_poly.type
_entity_poly.pdbx_seq_one_letter_code
_entity_poly.pdbx_strand_id
1 'polypeptide(L)'
;FMTSLYTDYGLSKEYSFLNQFRSGSVPIGISDYSLFNQLSVFAPELNGVWEFTSVPGTLNSEGKIDRTVPGEVNACMILSKTKHPQEAWEFIKWWTDAEAQSKFGKELESIMGTAARYSTANKEAMYDIPWAKTDFDKIKEQMQWVKGVPEVPGGYYTQRYMDFAFKDVVNAKEKPAKVLAGATITINNEIAMKRKEFGLKD
;
A
#
# COMPACT_ATOMS: atom_id res chain seq x y z
N PHE A 1 4.80 -18.42 10.34
CA PHE A 1 5.89 -18.05 9.42
C PHE A 1 6.34 -16.60 9.63
N MET A 2 5.43 -15.60 9.48
CA MET A 2 5.83 -14.17 9.56
C MET A 2 6.53 -13.81 10.88
N THR A 3 6.02 -14.26 12.02
CA THR A 3 6.65 -13.99 13.32
C THR A 3 7.98 -14.69 13.51
N SER A 4 8.20 -15.86 12.89
CA SER A 4 9.48 -16.58 13.02
C SER A 4 10.64 -15.82 12.37
N LEU A 5 10.41 -14.94 11.44
CA LEU A 5 11.45 -14.05 10.90
C LEU A 5 12.08 -13.18 12.00
N TYR A 6 11.29 -12.79 12.99
CA TYR A 6 11.71 -11.95 14.11
C TYR A 6 12.18 -12.79 15.33
N THR A 7 11.47 -13.89 15.63
CA THR A 7 11.78 -14.71 16.82
C THR A 7 12.92 -15.68 16.62
N ASP A 8 13.05 -16.25 15.43
CA ASP A 8 13.97 -17.35 15.14
C ASP A 8 15.15 -16.88 14.29
N TYR A 9 14.91 -15.95 13.35
CA TYR A 9 15.95 -15.44 12.46
C TYR A 9 16.50 -14.08 12.86
N GLY A 10 15.96 -13.44 13.91
CA GLY A 10 16.48 -12.20 14.46
C GLY A 10 16.33 -10.97 13.59
N LEU A 11 15.30 -10.94 12.71
CA LEU A 11 15.00 -9.75 11.92
C LEU A 11 14.77 -8.56 12.85
N SER A 12 15.37 -7.42 12.55
CA SER A 12 15.20 -6.20 13.34
C SER A 12 13.75 -5.72 13.31
N LYS A 13 13.22 -5.33 14.48
CA LYS A 13 11.87 -4.77 14.60
C LYS A 13 11.77 -3.33 14.15
N GLU A 14 12.86 -2.62 14.26
CA GLU A 14 12.97 -1.21 13.92
C GLU A 14 14.17 -1.00 13.02
N TYR A 15 13.91 -0.61 11.78
CA TYR A 15 14.94 -0.21 10.85
C TYR A 15 14.36 0.72 9.79
N SER A 16 15.21 1.62 9.32
CA SER A 16 14.90 2.42 8.13
C SER A 16 15.39 1.66 6.90
N PHE A 17 14.46 1.14 6.09
CA PHE A 17 14.82 0.43 4.86
C PHE A 17 15.68 1.32 3.95
N LEU A 18 15.30 2.58 3.74
CA LEU A 18 16.06 3.52 2.93
C LEU A 18 17.53 3.63 3.36
N ASN A 19 17.77 3.83 4.67
CA ASN A 19 19.12 3.98 5.18
C ASN A 19 19.93 2.68 5.11
N GLN A 20 19.29 1.54 5.35
CA GLN A 20 19.94 0.23 5.31
C GLN A 20 20.21 -0.23 3.88
N PHE A 21 19.33 0.07 2.96
CA PHE A 21 19.53 -0.16 1.53
C PHE A 21 20.68 0.72 1.02
N ARG A 22 20.66 2.00 1.36
CA ARG A 22 21.72 2.95 1.02
C ARG A 22 23.10 2.52 1.54
N SER A 23 23.19 1.99 2.74
CA SER A 23 24.44 1.46 3.31
C SER A 23 24.85 0.08 2.78
N GLY A 24 24.01 -0.58 2.00
CA GLY A 24 24.23 -1.95 1.53
C GLY A 24 23.97 -3.04 2.58
N SER A 25 23.51 -2.67 3.77
CA SER A 25 23.22 -3.64 4.85
C SER A 25 22.00 -4.50 4.58
N VAL A 26 21.02 -3.99 3.80
CA VAL A 26 19.83 -4.70 3.36
C VAL A 26 19.68 -4.51 1.85
N PRO A 27 20.23 -5.40 1.03
CA PRO A 27 20.31 -5.21 -0.41
C PRO A 27 19.00 -5.53 -1.17
N ILE A 28 18.01 -6.10 -0.50
CA ILE A 28 16.71 -6.46 -1.08
C ILE A 28 15.60 -6.08 -0.10
N GLY A 29 14.52 -5.48 -0.60
CA GLY A 29 13.34 -5.15 0.19
C GLY A 29 12.07 -5.09 -0.64
N ILE A 30 10.94 -5.04 0.06
CA ILE A 30 9.62 -4.82 -0.54
C ILE A 30 9.11 -3.48 0.00
N SER A 31 8.71 -2.60 -0.90
CA SER A 31 8.16 -1.29 -0.55
C SER A 31 7.17 -0.84 -1.62
N ASP A 32 6.47 0.26 -1.36
CA ASP A 32 5.70 0.94 -2.40
C ASP A 32 6.62 1.66 -3.40
N TYR A 33 6.08 1.98 -4.56
CA TYR A 33 6.91 2.56 -5.63
C TYR A 33 7.33 4.02 -5.38
N SER A 34 6.78 4.70 -4.39
CA SER A 34 7.23 6.04 -3.99
C SER A 34 8.65 6.02 -3.43
N LEU A 35 9.12 4.86 -2.94
CA LEU A 35 10.50 4.67 -2.53
C LEU A 35 11.49 4.93 -3.69
N PHE A 36 11.10 4.65 -4.93
CA PHE A 36 11.91 5.00 -6.10
C PHE A 36 12.27 6.49 -6.12
N ASN A 37 11.28 7.36 -5.87
CA ASN A 37 11.49 8.80 -5.85
C ASN A 37 12.44 9.20 -4.71
N GLN A 38 12.27 8.57 -3.55
CA GLN A 38 13.13 8.83 -2.38
C GLN A 38 14.57 8.37 -2.64
N LEU A 39 14.78 7.18 -3.17
CA LEU A 39 16.12 6.67 -3.50
C LEU A 39 16.80 7.53 -4.56
N SER A 40 16.07 7.92 -5.61
CA SER A 40 16.61 8.75 -6.69
C SER A 40 17.13 10.10 -6.22
N VAL A 41 16.53 10.66 -5.15
CA VAL A 41 16.88 12.00 -4.62
C VAL A 41 17.81 11.92 -3.42
N PHE A 42 17.53 11.03 -2.47
CA PHE A 42 18.26 10.97 -1.20
C PHE A 42 19.45 9.99 -1.20
N ALA A 43 19.57 9.18 -2.25
CA ALA A 43 20.69 8.25 -2.43
C ALA A 43 21.24 8.31 -3.85
N PRO A 44 21.67 9.50 -4.35
CA PRO A 44 22.14 9.66 -5.73
C PRO A 44 23.40 8.81 -6.02
N GLU A 45 24.16 8.45 -5.00
CA GLU A 45 25.31 7.53 -5.10
C GLU A 45 24.92 6.11 -5.52
N LEU A 46 23.65 5.74 -5.40
CA LEU A 46 23.13 4.45 -5.84
C LEU A 46 22.58 4.46 -7.27
N ASN A 47 22.59 5.58 -7.96
CA ASN A 47 22.05 5.65 -9.31
C ASN A 47 22.76 4.68 -10.25
N GLY A 48 21.97 3.83 -10.92
CA GLY A 48 22.44 2.83 -11.85
C GLY A 48 22.99 1.54 -11.25
N VAL A 49 22.98 1.39 -9.91
CA VAL A 49 23.44 0.16 -9.23
C VAL A 49 22.33 -0.63 -8.57
N TRP A 50 21.08 -0.20 -8.72
CA TRP A 50 19.90 -0.90 -8.22
C TRP A 50 18.75 -0.84 -9.24
N GLU A 51 17.86 -1.77 -9.11
CA GLU A 51 16.62 -1.86 -9.90
C GLU A 51 15.47 -2.32 -9.01
N PHE A 52 14.24 -2.14 -9.49
CA PHE A 52 13.07 -2.75 -8.90
C PHE A 52 12.33 -3.64 -9.90
N THR A 53 11.56 -4.55 -9.41
CA THR A 53 10.72 -5.46 -10.19
C THR A 53 9.41 -5.72 -9.47
N SER A 54 8.47 -6.38 -10.15
CA SER A 54 7.22 -6.85 -9.51
C SER A 54 7.52 -7.75 -8.32
N VAL A 55 6.67 -7.71 -7.29
CA VAL A 55 6.84 -8.56 -6.12
C VAL A 55 6.87 -10.03 -6.52
N PRO A 56 7.69 -10.87 -5.86
CA PRO A 56 7.62 -12.30 -6.02
C PRO A 56 6.25 -12.79 -5.58
N GLY A 57 5.57 -13.54 -6.43
CA GLY A 57 4.26 -14.08 -6.12
C GLY A 57 4.34 -15.43 -5.42
N THR A 58 3.18 -15.94 -5.03
CA THR A 58 2.99 -17.29 -4.49
C THR A 58 2.17 -18.13 -5.45
N LEU A 59 2.40 -19.46 -5.47
CA LEU A 59 1.54 -20.35 -6.24
C LEU A 59 0.15 -20.40 -5.60
N ASN A 60 -0.87 -20.12 -6.41
CA ASN A 60 -2.26 -20.27 -6.00
C ASN A 60 -2.73 -21.74 -6.15
N SER A 61 -3.99 -22.03 -5.82
CA SER A 61 -4.58 -23.37 -5.94
C SER A 61 -4.64 -23.90 -7.38
N GLU A 62 -4.51 -23.03 -8.38
CA GLU A 62 -4.48 -23.39 -9.81
C GLU A 62 -3.05 -23.59 -10.33
N GLY A 63 -2.03 -23.50 -9.48
CA GLY A 63 -0.62 -23.59 -9.87
C GLY A 63 -0.09 -22.36 -10.62
N LYS A 64 -0.82 -21.23 -10.59
CA LYS A 64 -0.39 -19.96 -11.19
C LYS A 64 0.25 -19.07 -10.13
N ILE A 65 1.24 -18.27 -10.53
CA ILE A 65 1.86 -17.30 -9.65
C ILE A 65 0.87 -16.13 -9.43
N ASP A 66 0.49 -15.91 -8.18
CA ASP A 66 -0.31 -14.78 -7.72
C ASP A 66 0.61 -13.72 -7.09
N ARG A 67 0.64 -12.52 -7.70
CA ARG A 67 1.43 -11.37 -7.27
C ARG A 67 0.58 -10.29 -6.62
N THR A 68 -0.62 -10.65 -6.16
CA THR A 68 -1.56 -9.71 -5.56
C THR A 68 -0.94 -8.97 -4.37
N VAL A 69 -1.06 -7.65 -4.40
CA VAL A 69 -0.65 -6.75 -3.32
C VAL A 69 -1.79 -5.80 -2.97
N PRO A 70 -1.88 -5.34 -1.71
CA PRO A 70 -2.83 -4.30 -1.35
C PRO A 70 -2.47 -2.99 -2.06
N GLY A 71 -3.49 -2.20 -2.41
CA GLY A 71 -3.34 -0.83 -2.89
C GLY A 71 -3.99 0.13 -1.91
N GLU A 72 -3.27 1.20 -1.58
CA GLU A 72 -3.83 2.33 -0.86
C GLU A 72 -4.21 3.43 -1.85
N VAL A 73 -5.37 4.03 -1.64
CA VAL A 73 -5.85 5.12 -2.49
C VAL A 73 -6.42 6.25 -1.64
N ASN A 74 -6.25 7.48 -2.11
CA ASN A 74 -6.96 8.63 -1.59
C ASN A 74 -8.24 8.82 -2.42
N ALA A 75 -9.37 9.00 -1.75
CA ALA A 75 -10.65 9.20 -2.39
C ALA A 75 -11.23 10.58 -2.08
N CYS A 76 -11.88 11.18 -3.07
CA CYS A 76 -12.71 12.37 -2.88
C CYS A 76 -14.15 11.96 -2.63
N MET A 77 -14.82 12.60 -1.68
CA MET A 77 -16.23 12.33 -1.38
C MET A 77 -17.02 13.63 -1.20
N ILE A 78 -18.30 13.56 -1.51
CA ILE A 78 -19.25 14.66 -1.29
C ILE A 78 -19.91 14.45 0.07
N LEU A 79 -19.82 15.45 0.94
CA LEU A 79 -20.49 15.38 2.24
C LEU A 79 -22.01 15.51 2.05
N SER A 80 -22.78 14.68 2.74
CA SER A 80 -24.27 14.66 2.66
C SER A 80 -24.94 15.98 3.05
N LYS A 81 -24.27 16.81 3.84
CA LYS A 81 -24.76 18.11 4.30
C LYS A 81 -24.38 19.28 3.40
N THR A 82 -23.72 19.04 2.26
CA THR A 82 -23.38 20.12 1.33
C THR A 82 -24.63 20.79 0.78
N LYS A 83 -24.58 22.09 0.58
CA LYS A 83 -25.63 22.86 -0.11
C LYS A 83 -25.40 22.94 -1.61
N HIS A 84 -24.25 22.44 -2.09
CA HIS A 84 -23.77 22.53 -3.47
C HIS A 84 -23.32 21.17 -4.00
N PRO A 85 -24.22 20.15 -4.03
CA PRO A 85 -23.82 18.79 -4.41
C PRO A 85 -23.42 18.68 -5.88
N GLN A 86 -24.06 19.45 -6.76
CA GLN A 86 -23.76 19.42 -8.19
C GLN A 86 -22.38 20.03 -8.48
N GLU A 87 -22.08 21.19 -7.90
CA GLU A 87 -20.78 21.84 -8.04
C GLU A 87 -19.66 21.00 -7.47
N ALA A 88 -19.90 20.33 -6.34
CA ALA A 88 -18.94 19.41 -5.75
C ALA A 88 -18.68 18.20 -6.68
N TRP A 89 -19.73 17.70 -7.33
CA TRP A 89 -19.60 16.61 -8.31
C TRP A 89 -18.80 17.05 -9.55
N GLU A 90 -19.08 18.24 -10.08
CA GLU A 90 -18.32 18.79 -11.22
C GLU A 90 -16.83 18.94 -10.88
N PHE A 91 -16.52 19.42 -9.65
CA PHE A 91 -15.14 19.49 -9.17
C PHE A 91 -14.46 18.12 -9.09
N ILE A 92 -15.14 17.10 -8.54
CA ILE A 92 -14.58 15.75 -8.45
C ILE A 92 -14.33 15.16 -9.83
N LYS A 93 -15.26 15.32 -10.77
CA LYS A 93 -15.07 14.86 -12.15
C LYS A 93 -13.84 15.51 -12.78
N TRP A 94 -13.75 16.83 -12.68
CA TRP A 94 -12.59 17.56 -13.18
C TRP A 94 -11.29 17.12 -12.52
N TRP A 95 -11.27 17.02 -11.20
CA TRP A 95 -10.06 16.65 -10.47
C TRP A 95 -9.58 15.23 -10.79
N THR A 96 -10.48 14.29 -11.02
CA THR A 96 -10.14 12.89 -11.33
C THR A 96 -9.95 12.62 -12.82
N ASP A 97 -10.14 13.62 -13.66
CA ASP A 97 -9.94 13.53 -15.11
C ASP A 97 -8.45 13.37 -15.47
N ALA A 98 -8.19 12.70 -16.59
CA ALA A 98 -6.83 12.40 -17.03
C ALA A 98 -6.02 13.67 -17.33
N GLU A 99 -6.63 14.69 -17.94
CA GLU A 99 -5.97 15.95 -18.26
C GLU A 99 -5.54 16.69 -16.99
N ALA A 100 -6.46 16.84 -16.02
CA ALA A 100 -6.18 17.52 -14.75
C ALA A 100 -5.09 16.81 -13.95
N GLN A 101 -5.17 15.47 -13.85
CA GLN A 101 -4.21 14.65 -13.13
C GLN A 101 -2.81 14.66 -13.81
N SER A 102 -2.77 14.58 -15.13
CA SER A 102 -1.52 14.65 -15.90
C SER A 102 -0.84 16.02 -15.75
N LYS A 103 -1.61 17.11 -15.92
CA LYS A 103 -1.11 18.47 -15.79
C LYS A 103 -0.58 18.72 -14.37
N PHE A 104 -1.37 18.36 -13.36
CA PHE A 104 -0.96 18.50 -11.96
C PHE A 104 0.34 17.74 -11.67
N GLY A 105 0.45 16.47 -12.10
CA GLY A 105 1.63 15.66 -11.87
C GLY A 105 2.88 16.21 -12.54
N LYS A 106 2.77 16.67 -13.80
CA LYS A 106 3.88 17.29 -14.54
C LYS A 106 4.33 18.61 -13.93
N GLU A 107 3.39 19.49 -13.56
CA GLU A 107 3.70 20.78 -12.94
C GLU A 107 4.33 20.60 -11.56
N LEU A 108 3.81 19.68 -10.75
CA LEU A 108 4.36 19.37 -9.43
C LEU A 108 5.81 18.89 -9.53
N GLU A 109 6.10 17.94 -10.42
CA GLU A 109 7.47 17.43 -10.62
C GLU A 109 8.39 18.51 -11.22
N SER A 110 7.88 19.37 -12.12
CA SER A 110 8.65 20.46 -12.71
C SER A 110 9.10 21.49 -11.66
N ILE A 111 8.27 21.75 -10.65
CA ILE A 111 8.56 22.75 -9.61
C ILE A 111 9.40 22.15 -8.48
N MET A 112 9.08 20.93 -8.04
CA MET A 112 9.63 20.33 -6.83
C MET A 112 10.63 19.20 -7.11
N GLY A 113 10.80 18.83 -8.36
CA GLY A 113 11.68 17.74 -8.80
C GLY A 113 11.08 16.35 -8.62
N THR A 114 11.86 15.32 -8.96
CA THR A 114 11.45 13.90 -8.97
C THR A 114 10.96 13.40 -7.61
N ALA A 115 11.44 13.98 -6.50
CA ALA A 115 10.96 13.61 -5.15
C ALA A 115 9.45 13.81 -4.97
N ALA A 116 8.88 14.77 -5.69
CA ALA A 116 7.46 15.11 -5.65
C ALA A 116 6.65 14.45 -6.78
N ARG A 117 7.22 13.47 -7.49
CA ARG A 117 6.52 12.75 -8.55
C ARG A 117 5.19 12.21 -8.08
N TYR A 118 4.14 12.64 -8.75
CA TYR A 118 2.77 12.37 -8.32
C TYR A 118 2.32 10.95 -8.64
N SER A 119 1.77 10.29 -7.62
CA SER A 119 1.20 8.94 -7.74
C SER A 119 -0.28 9.03 -8.09
N THR A 120 -0.60 9.22 -9.36
CA THR A 120 -1.99 9.28 -9.81
C THR A 120 -2.65 7.90 -9.87
N ALA A 121 -3.93 7.82 -9.47
CA ALA A 121 -4.78 6.64 -9.67
C ALA A 121 -5.40 6.59 -11.07
N ASN A 122 -5.34 7.68 -11.83
CA ASN A 122 -5.83 7.75 -13.20
C ASN A 122 -4.83 7.07 -14.16
N LYS A 123 -5.25 5.96 -14.76
CA LYS A 123 -4.38 5.14 -15.61
C LYS A 123 -3.89 5.88 -16.86
N GLU A 124 -4.72 6.75 -17.45
CA GLU A 124 -4.36 7.53 -18.62
C GLU A 124 -3.33 8.60 -18.26
N ALA A 125 -3.59 9.36 -17.18
CA ALA A 125 -2.64 10.36 -16.69
C ALA A 125 -1.29 9.77 -16.29
N MET A 126 -1.27 8.53 -15.85
CA MET A 126 -0.05 7.83 -15.46
C MET A 126 0.95 7.67 -16.61
N TYR A 127 0.45 7.52 -17.86
CA TYR A 127 1.31 7.46 -19.05
C TYR A 127 2.03 8.78 -19.35
N ASP A 128 1.52 9.87 -18.81
CA ASP A 128 2.08 11.21 -19.01
C ASP A 128 3.11 11.61 -17.95
N ILE A 129 3.21 10.86 -16.84
CA ILE A 129 4.22 11.09 -15.82
C ILE A 129 5.58 10.68 -16.37
N PRO A 130 6.67 11.47 -16.14
CA PRO A 130 7.96 11.28 -16.78
C PRO A 130 8.77 10.12 -16.17
N TRP A 131 8.29 8.89 -16.34
CA TRP A 131 9.00 7.66 -16.03
C TRP A 131 9.93 7.24 -17.16
N ALA A 132 11.08 6.66 -16.83
CA ALA A 132 11.81 5.87 -17.82
C ALA A 132 10.92 4.69 -18.27
N LYS A 133 10.94 4.39 -19.58
CA LYS A 133 10.05 3.37 -20.16
C LYS A 133 10.16 2.01 -19.45
N THR A 134 11.40 1.59 -19.17
CA THR A 134 11.68 0.31 -18.48
C THR A 134 11.07 0.25 -17.09
N ASP A 135 11.11 1.34 -16.34
CA ASP A 135 10.58 1.43 -15.00
C ASP A 135 9.06 1.50 -15.01
N PHE A 136 8.52 2.27 -15.96
CA PHE A 136 7.09 2.35 -16.17
C PHE A 136 6.45 1.00 -16.52
N ASP A 137 7.10 0.21 -17.38
CA ASP A 137 6.60 -1.12 -17.75
C ASP A 137 6.53 -2.06 -16.54
N LYS A 138 7.52 -2.00 -15.62
CA LYS A 138 7.51 -2.76 -14.35
C LYS A 138 6.37 -2.33 -13.41
N ILE A 139 6.14 -1.03 -13.27
CA ILE A 139 5.04 -0.48 -12.47
C ILE A 139 3.70 -0.92 -13.06
N LYS A 140 3.52 -0.80 -14.38
CA LYS A 140 2.32 -1.20 -15.08
C LYS A 140 2.02 -2.70 -14.93
N GLU A 141 3.04 -3.55 -14.96
CA GLU A 141 2.91 -4.98 -14.69
C GLU A 141 2.38 -5.21 -13.27
N GLN A 142 3.00 -4.61 -12.25
CA GLN A 142 2.57 -4.76 -10.86
C GLN A 142 1.17 -4.21 -10.61
N MET A 143 0.77 -3.13 -11.25
CA MET A 143 -0.56 -2.53 -11.09
C MET A 143 -1.71 -3.46 -11.50
N GLN A 144 -1.46 -4.43 -12.37
CA GLN A 144 -2.48 -5.44 -12.73
C GLN A 144 -2.84 -6.35 -11.53
N TRP A 145 -1.96 -6.42 -10.54
CA TRP A 145 -2.08 -7.25 -9.36
C TRP A 145 -2.51 -6.47 -8.11
N VAL A 146 -2.72 -5.17 -8.23
CA VAL A 146 -3.18 -4.35 -7.10
C VAL A 146 -4.66 -4.59 -6.85
N LYS A 147 -5.00 -4.94 -5.61
CA LYS A 147 -6.39 -5.11 -5.16
C LYS A 147 -6.62 -4.31 -3.89
N GLY A 148 -7.80 -3.71 -3.79
CA GLY A 148 -8.24 -3.11 -2.53
C GLY A 148 -8.43 -4.18 -1.46
N VAL A 149 -8.08 -3.85 -0.22
CA VAL A 149 -8.48 -4.66 0.92
C VAL A 149 -9.99 -4.52 1.09
N PRO A 150 -10.77 -5.62 1.15
CA PRO A 150 -12.21 -5.53 1.33
C PRO A 150 -12.58 -4.79 2.61
N GLU A 151 -13.39 -3.75 2.47
CA GLU A 151 -13.93 -3.02 3.63
C GLU A 151 -15.21 -3.69 4.10
N VAL A 152 -15.21 -4.10 5.36
CA VAL A 152 -16.39 -4.67 6.02
C VAL A 152 -16.69 -3.89 7.30
N PRO A 153 -17.94 -3.80 7.75
CA PRO A 153 -18.26 -3.17 9.01
C PRO A 153 -17.44 -3.78 10.16
N GLY A 154 -16.70 -2.94 10.89
CA GLY A 154 -15.77 -3.40 11.93
C GLY A 154 -14.42 -3.93 11.40
N GLY A 155 -14.16 -3.88 10.09
CA GLY A 155 -12.91 -4.40 9.48
C GLY A 155 -11.62 -3.78 10.02
N TYR A 156 -11.67 -2.54 10.49
CA TYR A 156 -10.54 -1.87 11.14
C TYR A 156 -10.02 -2.60 12.39
N TYR A 157 -10.86 -3.39 13.05
CA TYR A 157 -10.45 -4.27 14.14
C TYR A 157 -9.53 -5.39 13.66
N THR A 158 -9.71 -5.88 12.44
CA THR A 158 -8.87 -6.93 11.87
C THR A 158 -7.41 -6.49 11.86
N GLN A 159 -7.11 -5.34 11.31
CA GLN A 159 -5.73 -4.84 11.26
C GLN A 159 -5.18 -4.61 12.67
N ARG A 160 -5.95 -3.95 13.55
CA ARG A 160 -5.53 -3.66 14.93
C ARG A 160 -5.22 -4.93 15.74
N TYR A 161 -6.11 -5.92 15.70
CA TYR A 161 -5.91 -7.15 16.49
C TYR A 161 -4.88 -8.07 15.89
N MET A 162 -4.68 -8.04 14.57
CA MET A 162 -3.55 -8.73 13.94
C MET A 162 -2.21 -8.10 14.35
N ASP A 163 -2.13 -6.78 14.45
CA ASP A 163 -0.95 -6.09 14.95
C ASP A 163 -0.67 -6.44 16.44
N PHE A 164 -1.69 -6.46 17.29
CA PHE A 164 -1.55 -6.90 18.68
C PHE A 164 -1.07 -8.36 18.75
N ALA A 165 -1.70 -9.25 17.99
CA ALA A 165 -1.31 -10.66 17.94
C ALA A 165 0.16 -10.83 17.50
N PHE A 166 0.59 -10.06 16.51
CA PHE A 166 1.98 -10.03 16.08
C PHE A 166 2.92 -9.58 17.21
N LYS A 167 2.59 -8.48 17.87
CA LYS A 167 3.37 -7.93 18.99
C LYS A 167 3.44 -8.89 20.19
N ASP A 168 2.36 -9.56 20.52
CA ASP A 168 2.32 -10.56 21.60
C ASP A 168 3.25 -11.75 21.31
N VAL A 169 3.29 -12.22 20.07
CA VAL A 169 4.24 -13.28 19.69
C VAL A 169 5.68 -12.78 19.71
N VAL A 170 5.95 -11.65 19.09
CA VAL A 170 7.32 -11.17 18.87
C VAL A 170 7.95 -10.60 20.15
N ASN A 171 7.16 -9.92 20.98
CA ASN A 171 7.66 -9.24 22.20
C ASN A 171 7.46 -10.08 23.46
N ALA A 172 6.25 -10.66 23.63
CA ALA A 172 5.91 -11.44 24.82
C ALA A 172 6.18 -12.95 24.66
N LYS A 173 6.62 -13.39 23.47
CA LYS A 173 6.94 -14.81 23.16
C LYS A 173 5.73 -15.75 23.34
N GLU A 174 4.52 -15.21 23.18
CA GLU A 174 3.31 -16.00 23.22
C GLU A 174 3.24 -16.96 22.02
N LYS A 175 2.49 -18.07 22.18
CA LYS A 175 2.31 -19.06 21.10
C LYS A 175 1.45 -18.48 19.97
N PRO A 176 1.93 -18.43 18.70
CA PRO A 176 1.21 -17.82 17.60
C PRO A 176 -0.21 -18.33 17.41
N ALA A 177 -0.42 -19.65 17.50
CA ALA A 177 -1.75 -20.26 17.35
C ALA A 177 -2.74 -19.81 18.43
N LYS A 178 -2.30 -19.70 19.69
CA LYS A 178 -3.15 -19.25 20.81
C LYS A 178 -3.58 -17.80 20.60
N VAL A 179 -2.62 -16.93 20.30
CA VAL A 179 -2.87 -15.48 20.13
C VAL A 179 -3.77 -15.24 18.92
N LEU A 180 -3.51 -15.91 17.80
CA LEU A 180 -4.30 -15.78 16.59
C LEU A 180 -5.76 -16.27 16.81
N ALA A 181 -5.96 -17.38 17.52
CA ALA A 181 -7.30 -17.85 17.86
C ALA A 181 -8.07 -16.82 18.70
N GLY A 182 -7.42 -16.23 19.72
CA GLY A 182 -8.02 -15.14 20.53
C GLY A 182 -8.37 -13.91 19.70
N ALA A 183 -7.45 -13.44 18.88
CA ALA A 183 -7.68 -12.31 17.98
C ALA A 183 -8.84 -12.56 17.02
N THR A 184 -8.94 -13.76 16.43
CA THR A 184 -10.02 -14.14 15.51
C THR A 184 -11.39 -14.05 16.18
N ILE A 185 -11.52 -14.53 17.41
CA ILE A 185 -12.78 -14.44 18.19
C ILE A 185 -13.16 -12.97 18.38
N THR A 186 -12.23 -12.15 18.81
CA THR A 186 -12.50 -10.73 19.06
C THR A 186 -12.88 -9.98 17.78
N ILE A 187 -12.17 -10.22 16.68
CA ILE A 187 -12.46 -9.62 15.38
C ILE A 187 -13.85 -10.01 14.89
N ASN A 188 -14.20 -11.30 14.93
CA ASN A 188 -15.50 -11.77 14.47
C ASN A 188 -16.65 -11.22 15.31
N ASN A 189 -16.49 -11.12 16.63
CA ASN A 189 -17.50 -10.52 17.51
C ASN A 189 -17.73 -9.05 17.16
N GLU A 190 -16.67 -8.29 16.89
CA GLU A 190 -16.78 -6.88 16.52
C GLU A 190 -17.46 -6.70 15.16
N ILE A 191 -17.09 -7.51 14.18
CA ILE A 191 -17.74 -7.50 12.86
C ILE A 191 -19.24 -7.81 13.01
N ALA A 192 -19.60 -8.81 13.80
CA ALA A 192 -21.01 -9.16 14.05
C ALA A 192 -21.77 -8.01 14.73
N MET A 193 -21.17 -7.37 15.74
CA MET A 193 -21.77 -6.21 16.40
C MET A 193 -21.99 -5.04 15.42
N LYS A 194 -21.01 -4.73 14.59
CA LYS A 194 -21.11 -3.65 13.60
C LYS A 194 -22.11 -3.96 12.50
N ARG A 195 -22.16 -5.20 12.02
CA ARG A 195 -23.20 -5.62 11.06
C ARG A 195 -24.60 -5.38 11.65
N LYS A 196 -24.83 -5.77 12.90
CA LYS A 196 -26.10 -5.53 13.60
C LYS A 196 -26.40 -4.04 13.77
N GLU A 197 -25.42 -3.23 14.15
CA GLU A 197 -25.54 -1.76 14.29
C GLU A 197 -26.00 -1.10 12.98
N PHE A 198 -25.47 -1.57 11.84
CA PHE A 198 -25.85 -1.08 10.52
C PHE A 198 -27.08 -1.76 9.91
N GLY A 199 -27.76 -2.64 10.64
CA GLY A 199 -28.95 -3.36 10.15
C GLY A 199 -28.65 -4.34 9.00
N LEU A 200 -27.42 -4.80 8.87
CA LEU A 200 -27.02 -5.77 7.87
C LEU A 200 -27.35 -7.19 8.35
N LYS A 201 -27.85 -8.01 7.43
CA LYS A 201 -28.11 -9.43 7.73
C LYS A 201 -26.80 -10.19 7.92
N ASP A 202 -26.82 -11.22 8.77
CA ASP A 202 -25.72 -12.14 8.98
C ASP A 202 -25.39 -12.96 7.73
#